data_788fe374bcea24c7a82f825bf8a54ece
#
_entry.id   788fe374bcea24c7a82f825bf8a54ece
#
_cell.length_a   1.000
_cell.length_b   1.000
_cell.length_c   1.000
_cell.angle_alpha   90.00
_cell.angle_beta   90.00
_cell.angle_gamma   90.00
#
_symmetry.space_group_name_H-M   'P 1'
#
loop_
_entity.id
_entity.type
_entity.pdbx_description
1 polymer ?
#
loop_
_entity_poly.entity_id
_entity_poly.type
_entity_poly.pdbx_seq_one_letter_code
_entity_poly.pdbx_strand_id
1 'polypeptide(L)'
;MSSDNTLQTPARPAAADPASARQHPSADHTGAPRAPGGADARTQPAPGGAAPATPPPARRKHLVRALVAAFAVGIAGWGIWYGIVGRWYESTDNAYAQGNVVELTPQVTGTVVSIDADDGALVRAGTPLVRLDASDAQIALAAAQADLAATVRKVRGLYSNERGLANSIDGARADLDARRTALDKARADYRRREDLGRSGAISREELAHALDTLTSAQSAYAAAQSALATLSEQHQTSKALVDDTAVASHPDVQAAASRLRAAYLARARTDIVAPVTGYVAKRTVQVGQRVSPGVPLLAVVPLRELWVEANFTEKQLEHMRIGQPVELTADLYGDAVRYTGRVQSLGVGTGSAFSLLPAQNATGNWIKIVQRLPVRIELTDPSQLDAHPLRIGLSMHARVDQHDRSGAMLSRREQDSPVFRTDVYRDELARADSLIADIVHANLPAAVRAERVR
;
A
#
# COMPACT_ATOMS: atom_id res chain seq x y z
N MET A 1 -10.86 -29.82 49.09
CA MET A 1 -11.56 -28.75 49.80
C MET A 1 -12.27 -27.93 48.74
N SER A 2 -13.55 -28.21 48.68
CA SER A 2 -14.54 -27.54 47.83
C SER A 2 -14.73 -26.08 48.22
N SER A 3 -14.97 -25.23 47.25
CA SER A 3 -15.86 -24.08 47.40
C SER A 3 -16.36 -23.67 46.02
N ASP A 4 -17.60 -24.02 45.80
CA ASP A 4 -18.56 -23.41 44.89
C ASP A 4 -18.53 -21.88 44.99
N ASN A 5 -18.65 -21.21 43.88
CA ASN A 5 -19.37 -19.95 43.87
C ASN A 5 -20.12 -19.74 42.55
N THR A 6 -21.40 -19.69 42.75
CA THR A 6 -22.55 -19.62 41.90
C THR A 6 -22.61 -18.37 41.01
N LEU A 7 -23.08 -18.60 39.80
CA LEU A 7 -23.68 -17.69 38.83
C LEU A 7 -24.63 -16.64 39.43
N GLN A 8 -24.46 -15.40 39.08
CA GLN A 8 -25.52 -14.39 39.09
C GLN A 8 -25.57 -13.65 37.78
N THR A 9 -26.59 -13.97 37.03
CA THR A 9 -27.09 -13.25 35.86
C THR A 9 -27.95 -12.07 36.35
N PRO A 10 -27.77 -10.83 35.88
CA PRO A 10 -28.80 -9.81 36.08
C PRO A 10 -29.78 -9.78 34.92
N ALA A 11 -31.02 -9.66 35.31
CA ALA A 11 -32.25 -9.68 34.57
C ALA A 11 -32.38 -8.50 33.55
N ARG A 12 -33.08 -8.81 32.49
CA ARG A 12 -33.66 -7.98 31.48
C ARG A 12 -34.83 -7.17 32.05
N PRO A 13 -34.95 -5.86 31.87
CA PRO A 13 -36.22 -5.17 32.08
C PRO A 13 -37.11 -5.24 30.83
N ALA A 14 -38.39 -5.44 31.10
CA ALA A 14 -39.49 -5.66 30.21
C ALA A 14 -39.88 -4.39 29.44
N ALA A 15 -40.54 -4.65 28.31
CA ALA A 15 -41.25 -3.73 27.45
C ALA A 15 -42.29 -2.88 28.20
N ALA A 16 -42.39 -1.61 27.79
CA ALA A 16 -43.58 -0.81 28.01
C ALA A 16 -43.94 -0.14 26.68
N ASP A 17 -45.03 -0.62 26.12
CA ASP A 17 -45.87 0.07 25.16
C ASP A 17 -46.60 1.23 25.84
N PRO A 18 -46.87 2.34 25.19
CA PRO A 18 -48.18 2.91 25.22
C PRO A 18 -48.72 3.25 23.85
N ALA A 19 -49.77 2.58 23.47
CA ALA A 19 -50.78 3.03 22.54
C ALA A 19 -51.40 4.35 23.05
N SER A 20 -51.47 5.36 22.16
CA SER A 20 -52.44 6.43 22.30
C SER A 20 -52.87 6.90 20.93
N ALA A 21 -54.04 6.55 20.62
CA ALA A 21 -54.88 6.96 19.51
C ALA A 21 -54.99 8.47 19.40
N ARG A 22 -54.94 9.00 18.20
CA ARG A 22 -55.71 10.18 17.80
C ARG A 22 -56.37 9.93 16.45
N GLN A 23 -57.69 9.91 16.57
CA GLN A 23 -58.70 9.79 15.57
C GLN A 23 -58.66 10.93 14.55
N HIS A 24 -58.82 10.59 13.29
CA HIS A 24 -59.30 11.50 12.24
C HIS A 24 -60.83 11.50 12.27
N PRO A 25 -61.52 12.63 12.05
CA PRO A 25 -62.91 12.60 11.69
C PRO A 25 -63.06 12.53 10.17
N SER A 26 -63.76 11.48 9.73
CA SER A 26 -64.37 11.35 8.44
C SER A 26 -65.53 12.39 8.30
N ALA A 27 -65.60 13.05 7.16
CA ALA A 27 -66.80 13.72 6.73
C ALA A 27 -67.28 13.06 5.43
N ASP A 28 -68.29 12.26 5.64
CA ASP A 28 -69.24 11.71 4.66
C ASP A 28 -70.09 12.81 4.06
N HIS A 29 -70.24 12.87 2.79
CA HIS A 29 -71.45 13.43 2.14
C HIS A 29 -71.81 12.66 0.89
N THR A 30 -72.60 11.66 1.10
CA THR A 30 -73.56 11.10 0.22
C THR A 30 -74.64 12.14 -0.12
N GLY A 31 -75.07 12.17 -1.36
CA GLY A 31 -76.30 12.87 -1.71
C GLY A 31 -76.58 12.99 -3.23
N ALA A 32 -76.96 11.92 -3.88
CA ALA A 32 -77.86 12.05 -4.97
C ALA A 32 -79.28 12.03 -4.40
N PRO A 33 -80.22 12.79 -4.93
CA PRO A 33 -81.21 12.10 -5.73
C PRO A 33 -81.88 12.91 -6.89
N ARG A 34 -82.25 12.15 -7.96
CA ARG A 34 -83.54 12.01 -8.60
C ARG A 34 -84.23 13.27 -9.15
N ALA A 35 -84.46 13.19 -10.48
CA ALA A 35 -85.52 13.86 -11.22
C ALA A 35 -86.96 13.53 -10.66
N PRO A 36 -88.01 14.35 -10.95
CA PRO A 36 -88.75 14.14 -12.16
C PRO A 36 -89.40 15.39 -12.75
N GLY A 37 -89.67 15.31 -14.04
CA GLY A 37 -90.94 15.41 -14.71
C GLY A 37 -91.59 16.76 -14.87
N GLY A 38 -92.01 16.96 -16.08
CA GLY A 38 -93.30 17.57 -16.38
C GLY A 38 -93.35 18.75 -17.36
N ALA A 39 -93.59 18.44 -18.57
CA ALA A 39 -94.75 18.86 -19.40
C ALA A 39 -94.77 20.29 -20.00
N ASP A 40 -94.80 20.26 -21.31
CA ASP A 40 -95.61 21.04 -22.22
C ASP A 40 -95.67 22.56 -22.17
N ALA A 41 -95.19 23.16 -23.28
CA ALA A 41 -96.08 24.07 -24.03
C ALA A 41 -95.49 24.43 -25.42
N ARG A 42 -96.21 24.08 -26.40
CA ARG A 42 -96.10 24.51 -27.80
C ARG A 42 -96.21 26.03 -27.91
N THR A 43 -95.42 26.60 -28.82
CA THR A 43 -95.92 27.62 -29.75
C THR A 43 -94.95 27.83 -30.92
N GLN A 44 -95.35 27.61 -32.11
CA GLN A 44 -94.86 28.04 -33.43
C GLN A 44 -95.50 29.39 -33.77
N PRO A 45 -95.14 30.07 -34.92
CA PRO A 45 -93.92 30.14 -35.78
C PRO A 45 -93.57 31.58 -36.25
N ALA A 46 -92.35 31.66 -36.85
CA ALA A 46 -91.85 32.44 -38.00
C ALA A 46 -91.93 33.99 -38.02
N PRO A 47 -91.26 34.70 -38.95
CA PRO A 47 -90.23 34.34 -39.93
C PRO A 47 -89.09 35.37 -40.08
N GLY A 48 -88.06 35.01 -40.77
CA GLY A 48 -87.28 35.92 -41.63
C GLY A 48 -86.06 36.60 -41.03
N GLY A 49 -84.89 36.10 -41.31
CA GLY A 49 -83.60 36.82 -41.12
C GLY A 49 -82.47 36.13 -41.91
N ALA A 50 -81.98 36.82 -42.90
CA ALA A 50 -81.02 36.37 -43.89
C ALA A 50 -79.76 35.71 -43.29
N ALA A 51 -79.35 34.60 -43.82
CA ALA A 51 -78.13 33.91 -43.56
C ALA A 51 -76.91 34.73 -44.04
N PRO A 52 -75.85 34.90 -43.21
CA PRO A 52 -74.57 35.38 -43.72
C PRO A 52 -73.86 34.25 -44.46
N ALA A 53 -73.41 34.54 -45.68
CA ALA A 53 -72.74 33.65 -46.59
C ALA A 53 -71.51 32.99 -45.93
N THR A 54 -71.50 31.68 -45.86
CA THR A 54 -70.25 30.89 -45.52
C THR A 54 -69.20 31.12 -46.58
N PRO A 55 -67.95 31.48 -46.22
CA PRO A 55 -66.88 31.58 -47.19
C PRO A 55 -66.55 30.19 -47.77
N PRO A 56 -66.06 30.13 -49.02
CA PRO A 56 -65.92 28.88 -49.76
C PRO A 56 -64.90 27.95 -49.13
N PRO A 57 -65.09 26.62 -49.08
CA PRO A 57 -64.33 25.61 -48.39
C PRO A 57 -62.92 25.39 -48.98
N ALA A 58 -62.53 26.09 -50.06
CA ALA A 58 -61.26 25.92 -50.75
C ALA A 58 -60.02 26.43 -49.94
N ARG A 59 -60.13 27.59 -49.29
CA ARG A 59 -59.01 28.14 -48.53
C ARG A 59 -58.58 27.31 -47.27
N ARG A 60 -59.59 26.69 -46.63
CA ARG A 60 -59.34 25.85 -45.46
C ARG A 60 -58.61 24.55 -45.83
N LYS A 61 -58.89 23.97 -46.99
CA LYS A 61 -58.22 22.78 -47.53
C LYS A 61 -56.74 23.07 -47.90
N HIS A 62 -56.44 24.26 -48.45
CA HIS A 62 -55.06 24.67 -48.76
C HIS A 62 -54.28 24.98 -47.49
N LEU A 63 -54.83 25.62 -46.46
CA LEU A 63 -54.20 25.85 -45.18
C LEU A 63 -53.89 24.53 -44.45
N VAL A 64 -54.82 23.58 -44.44
CA VAL A 64 -54.59 22.25 -43.84
C VAL A 64 -53.48 21.48 -44.60
N ARG A 65 -53.49 21.54 -45.95
CA ARG A 65 -52.48 20.90 -46.78
C ARG A 65 -51.07 21.55 -46.55
N ALA A 66 -51.02 22.88 -46.45
CA ALA A 66 -49.79 23.61 -46.13
C ALA A 66 -49.27 23.27 -44.74
N LEU A 67 -50.15 23.12 -43.73
CA LEU A 67 -49.77 22.71 -42.38
C LEU A 67 -49.24 21.27 -42.33
N VAL A 68 -49.93 20.35 -43.04
CA VAL A 68 -49.48 18.94 -43.16
C VAL A 68 -48.15 18.86 -43.91
N ALA A 69 -47.95 19.63 -44.96
CA ALA A 69 -46.70 19.69 -45.69
C ALA A 69 -45.55 20.25 -44.82
N ALA A 70 -45.79 21.33 -44.05
CA ALA A 70 -44.83 21.88 -43.11
C ALA A 70 -44.45 20.87 -42.00
N PHE A 71 -45.44 20.13 -41.48
CA PHE A 71 -45.21 19.08 -40.49
C PHE A 71 -44.44 17.89 -41.07
N ALA A 72 -44.75 17.48 -42.32
CA ALA A 72 -44.00 16.44 -43.02
C ALA A 72 -42.54 16.84 -43.29
N VAL A 73 -42.28 18.09 -43.68
CA VAL A 73 -40.93 18.64 -43.85
C VAL A 73 -40.20 18.70 -42.50
N GLY A 74 -40.86 19.08 -41.42
CA GLY A 74 -40.33 19.07 -40.06
C GLY A 74 -39.93 17.67 -39.60
N ILE A 75 -40.81 16.67 -39.82
CA ILE A 75 -40.50 15.26 -39.52
C ILE A 75 -39.37 14.74 -40.37
N ALA A 76 -39.34 15.06 -41.68
CA ALA A 76 -38.28 14.65 -42.58
C ALA A 76 -36.92 15.29 -42.17
N GLY A 77 -36.93 16.59 -41.85
CA GLY A 77 -35.75 17.31 -41.35
C GLY A 77 -35.25 16.73 -40.02
N TRP A 78 -36.16 16.45 -39.10
CA TRP A 78 -35.83 15.79 -37.85
C TRP A 78 -35.31 14.36 -38.05
N GLY A 79 -35.93 13.60 -38.95
CA GLY A 79 -35.46 12.24 -39.29
C GLY A 79 -34.07 12.22 -39.94
N ILE A 80 -33.80 13.17 -40.82
CA ILE A 80 -32.45 13.34 -41.45
C ILE A 80 -31.42 13.73 -40.38
N TRP A 81 -31.74 14.72 -39.54
CA TRP A 81 -30.86 15.13 -38.44
C TRP A 81 -30.57 13.98 -37.46
N TYR A 82 -31.61 13.22 -37.06
CA TYR A 82 -31.46 12.05 -36.21
C TYR A 82 -30.63 10.96 -36.89
N GLY A 83 -30.84 10.69 -38.16
CA GLY A 83 -30.11 9.67 -38.93
C GLY A 83 -28.63 10.02 -39.14
N ILE A 84 -28.29 11.31 -39.27
CA ILE A 84 -26.92 11.77 -39.55
C ILE A 84 -26.16 12.04 -38.24
N VAL A 85 -26.79 12.59 -37.21
CA VAL A 85 -26.14 13.06 -36.00
C VAL A 85 -26.59 12.29 -34.75
N GLY A 86 -27.91 12.23 -34.52
CA GLY A 86 -28.46 11.76 -33.24
C GLY A 86 -28.12 10.31 -32.88
N ARG A 87 -28.06 9.45 -33.87
CA ARG A 87 -27.86 7.98 -33.67
C ARG A 87 -26.42 7.61 -33.29
N TRP A 88 -25.48 8.57 -33.40
CA TRP A 88 -24.04 8.31 -33.15
C TRP A 88 -23.60 8.73 -31.76
N TYR A 89 -24.46 9.38 -31.02
CA TYR A 89 -24.13 9.86 -29.68
C TYR A 89 -25.02 9.19 -28.65
N GLU A 90 -24.37 8.57 -27.68
CA GLU A 90 -25.05 8.04 -26.48
C GLU A 90 -24.69 8.90 -25.27
N SER A 91 -25.68 9.29 -24.51
CA SER A 91 -25.48 10.14 -23.33
C SER A 91 -26.13 9.57 -22.08
N THR A 92 -25.53 9.89 -20.95
CA THR A 92 -26.07 9.57 -19.63
C THR A 92 -25.80 10.71 -18.66
N ASP A 93 -26.78 10.98 -17.81
CA ASP A 93 -26.71 11.86 -16.65
C ASP A 93 -26.29 11.13 -15.36
N ASN A 94 -26.28 9.80 -15.43
CA ASN A 94 -25.83 8.97 -14.32
C ASN A 94 -24.32 8.73 -14.41
N ALA A 95 -23.55 9.80 -14.25
CA ALA A 95 -22.11 9.77 -14.26
C ALA A 95 -21.55 10.56 -13.07
N TYR A 96 -20.47 10.08 -12.50
CA TYR A 96 -19.85 10.68 -11.33
C TYR A 96 -18.33 10.75 -11.49
N ALA A 97 -17.75 11.86 -11.04
CA ALA A 97 -16.31 11.96 -10.91
C ALA A 97 -15.83 11.02 -9.79
N GLN A 98 -14.90 10.14 -10.11
CA GLN A 98 -14.30 9.16 -9.19
C GLN A 98 -12.79 9.38 -9.12
N GLY A 99 -12.16 8.87 -8.08
CA GLY A 99 -10.73 8.99 -7.90
C GLY A 99 -10.22 8.07 -6.80
N ASN A 100 -8.92 7.95 -6.72
CA ASN A 100 -8.30 7.19 -5.64
C ASN A 100 -8.40 7.96 -4.33
N VAL A 101 -8.86 7.30 -3.29
CA VAL A 101 -8.84 7.79 -1.92
C VAL A 101 -7.76 7.00 -1.19
N VAL A 102 -6.62 7.63 -0.94
CA VAL A 102 -5.48 6.98 -0.28
C VAL A 102 -5.62 7.22 1.22
N GLU A 103 -6.10 6.22 1.95
CA GLU A 103 -6.22 6.27 3.40
C GLU A 103 -4.85 6.07 4.04
N LEU A 104 -4.47 6.97 4.95
CA LEU A 104 -3.23 6.89 5.72
C LEU A 104 -3.50 6.25 7.07
N THR A 105 -2.79 5.16 7.33
CA THR A 105 -2.79 4.47 8.62
C THR A 105 -1.40 4.51 9.23
N PRO A 106 -1.25 4.63 10.55
CA PRO A 106 0.04 4.55 11.20
C PRO A 106 0.62 3.14 11.08
N GLN A 107 1.94 3.04 10.95
CA GLN A 107 2.65 1.76 10.94
C GLN A 107 3.17 1.35 12.33
N VAL A 108 3.19 2.30 13.27
CA VAL A 108 3.60 2.10 14.67
C VAL A 108 2.55 2.70 15.60
N THR A 109 2.49 2.17 16.82
CA THR A 109 1.62 2.73 17.85
C THR A 109 2.31 3.93 18.50
N GLY A 110 1.57 5.01 18.75
CA GLY A 110 2.09 6.20 19.41
C GLY A 110 1.00 7.21 19.75
N THR A 111 1.36 8.28 20.45
CA THR A 111 0.50 9.43 20.74
C THR A 111 0.77 10.51 19.71
N VAL A 112 -0.27 11.12 19.16
CA VAL A 112 -0.14 12.21 18.18
C VAL A 112 0.33 13.48 18.87
N VAL A 113 1.47 14.01 18.43
CA VAL A 113 2.06 15.25 18.95
C VAL A 113 1.70 16.45 18.08
N SER A 114 1.72 16.28 16.74
CA SER A 114 1.34 17.34 15.81
C SER A 114 0.60 16.79 14.60
N ILE A 115 -0.21 17.66 14.01
CA ILE A 115 -0.90 17.44 12.75
C ILE A 115 -0.52 18.63 11.87
N ASP A 116 0.21 18.39 10.80
CA ASP A 116 0.81 19.42 9.96
C ASP A 116 -0.07 19.80 8.76
N ALA A 117 -1.17 19.07 8.51
CA ALA A 117 -2.12 19.34 7.43
C ALA A 117 -3.56 19.07 7.88
N ASP A 118 -4.50 19.94 7.48
CA ASP A 118 -5.93 19.82 7.77
C ASP A 118 -6.74 19.59 6.49
N ASP A 119 -8.03 19.32 6.65
CA ASP A 119 -8.94 19.05 5.53
C ASP A 119 -8.88 20.18 4.49
N GLY A 120 -8.77 19.81 3.21
CA GLY A 120 -8.64 20.74 2.10
C GLY A 120 -7.22 21.24 1.81
N ALA A 121 -6.23 20.93 2.65
CA ALA A 121 -4.84 21.31 2.39
C ALA A 121 -4.23 20.50 1.23
N LEU A 122 -3.49 21.19 0.34
CA LEU A 122 -2.69 20.54 -0.69
C LEU A 122 -1.37 20.06 -0.09
N VAL A 123 -1.06 18.79 -0.24
CA VAL A 123 0.15 18.15 0.28
C VAL A 123 0.93 17.46 -0.84
N ARG A 124 2.26 17.44 -0.72
CA ARG A 124 3.14 16.75 -1.66
C ARG A 124 3.55 15.40 -1.11
N ALA A 125 3.79 14.45 -2.00
CA ALA A 125 4.36 13.15 -1.62
C ALA A 125 5.65 13.33 -0.80
N GLY A 126 5.78 12.59 0.31
CA GLY A 126 6.89 12.68 1.25
C GLY A 126 6.78 13.78 2.32
N THR A 127 5.79 14.68 2.25
CA THR A 127 5.57 15.68 3.30
C THR A 127 5.00 15.03 4.56
N PRO A 128 5.53 15.28 5.78
CA PRO A 128 4.94 14.79 7.01
C PRO A 128 3.56 15.45 7.24
N LEU A 129 2.57 14.63 7.59
CA LEU A 129 1.20 15.05 7.83
C LEU A 129 0.79 14.93 9.29
N VAL A 130 1.27 13.86 9.94
CA VAL A 130 1.01 13.59 11.35
C VAL A 130 2.31 13.12 11.98
N ARG A 131 2.64 13.66 13.16
CA ARG A 131 3.80 13.19 13.93
C ARG A 131 3.34 12.57 15.23
N LEU A 132 3.89 11.39 15.48
CA LEU A 132 3.74 10.70 16.75
C LEU A 132 4.88 11.05 17.70
N ASP A 133 4.66 10.85 18.99
CA ASP A 133 5.75 10.92 19.97
C ASP A 133 6.84 9.89 19.62
N ALA A 134 8.00 10.40 19.30
CA ALA A 134 9.15 9.60 18.88
C ALA A 134 10.11 9.27 20.04
N SER A 135 9.83 9.68 21.29
CA SER A 135 10.73 9.56 22.41
C SER A 135 11.22 8.14 22.64
N ASP A 136 10.30 7.18 22.74
CA ASP A 136 10.63 5.76 22.93
C ASP A 136 11.42 5.19 21.75
N ALA A 137 11.02 5.55 20.52
CA ALA A 137 11.70 5.11 19.31
C ALA A 137 13.12 5.70 19.18
N GLN A 138 13.33 6.94 19.61
CA GLN A 138 14.65 7.58 19.65
C GLN A 138 15.57 6.91 20.67
N ILE A 139 15.04 6.59 21.86
CA ILE A 139 15.80 5.85 22.89
C ILE A 139 16.18 4.46 22.37
N ALA A 140 15.25 3.75 21.75
CA ALA A 140 15.51 2.43 21.15
C ALA A 140 16.55 2.51 20.03
N LEU A 141 16.49 3.53 19.18
CA LEU A 141 17.49 3.75 18.12
C LEU A 141 18.87 4.03 18.72
N ALA A 142 18.98 4.91 19.72
CA ALA A 142 20.24 5.22 20.39
C ALA A 142 20.84 3.98 21.08
N ALA A 143 20.01 3.16 21.72
CA ALA A 143 20.43 1.90 22.33
C ALA A 143 20.96 0.92 21.27
N ALA A 144 20.28 0.77 20.12
CA ALA A 144 20.71 -0.10 19.02
C ALA A 144 22.02 0.38 18.37
N GLN A 145 22.23 1.71 18.25
CA GLN A 145 23.49 2.30 17.79
C GLN A 145 24.66 1.95 18.74
N ALA A 146 24.44 2.10 20.05
CA ALA A 146 25.43 1.75 21.07
C ALA A 146 25.76 0.25 21.08
N ASP A 147 24.72 -0.61 20.92
CA ASP A 147 24.86 -2.06 20.85
C ASP A 147 25.67 -2.48 19.62
N LEU A 148 25.41 -1.93 18.43
CA LEU A 148 26.21 -2.18 17.24
C LEU A 148 27.65 -1.78 17.43
N ALA A 149 27.89 -0.58 17.95
CA ALA A 149 29.27 -0.10 18.22
C ALA A 149 29.99 -0.99 19.22
N ALA A 150 29.34 -1.45 20.29
CA ALA A 150 29.90 -2.38 21.27
C ALA A 150 30.19 -3.75 20.64
N THR A 151 29.27 -4.27 19.82
CA THR A 151 29.42 -5.55 19.13
C THR A 151 30.60 -5.51 18.14
N VAL A 152 30.76 -4.44 17.36
CA VAL A 152 31.93 -4.26 16.47
C VAL A 152 33.25 -4.30 17.26
N ARG A 153 33.31 -3.61 18.41
CA ARG A 153 34.51 -3.64 19.28
C ARG A 153 34.75 -5.02 19.86
N LYS A 154 33.70 -5.73 20.31
CA LYS A 154 33.80 -7.12 20.80
C LYS A 154 34.38 -8.04 19.74
N VAL A 155 33.80 -8.01 18.53
CA VAL A 155 34.27 -8.85 17.42
C VAL A 155 35.72 -8.52 17.05
N ARG A 156 36.09 -7.23 17.00
CA ARG A 156 37.53 -6.86 16.84
C ARG A 156 38.44 -7.48 17.88
N GLY A 157 37.96 -7.59 19.13
CA GLY A 157 38.70 -8.29 20.20
C GLY A 157 38.94 -9.76 19.86
N LEU A 158 37.96 -10.46 19.26
CA LEU A 158 38.12 -11.86 18.81
C LEU A 158 39.21 -11.99 17.75
N TYR A 159 39.24 -11.11 16.73
CA TYR A 159 40.29 -11.09 15.71
C TYR A 159 41.69 -10.77 16.32
N SER A 160 41.75 -9.87 17.31
CA SER A 160 43.00 -9.57 17.98
C SER A 160 43.51 -10.74 18.81
N ASN A 161 42.62 -11.47 19.48
CA ASN A 161 42.95 -12.68 20.25
C ASN A 161 43.45 -13.80 19.33
N GLU A 162 42.80 -14.05 18.21
CA GLU A 162 43.21 -15.03 17.20
C GLU A 162 44.64 -14.75 16.72
N ARG A 163 44.96 -13.49 16.35
CA ARG A 163 46.32 -13.08 15.95
C ARG A 163 47.34 -13.25 17.09
N GLY A 164 46.94 -12.94 18.33
CA GLY A 164 47.77 -13.13 19.49
C GLY A 164 48.15 -14.60 19.70
N LEU A 165 47.19 -15.52 19.54
CA LEU A 165 47.44 -16.96 19.60
C LEU A 165 48.31 -17.45 18.43
N ALA A 166 48.13 -16.94 17.21
CA ALA A 166 49.00 -17.25 16.08
C ALA A 166 50.47 -16.90 16.36
N ASN A 167 50.71 -15.69 16.90
CA ASN A 167 52.07 -15.28 17.31
C ASN A 167 52.62 -16.16 18.45
N SER A 168 51.79 -16.61 19.40
CA SER A 168 52.19 -17.50 20.48
C SER A 168 52.59 -18.89 19.98
N ILE A 169 51.92 -19.40 18.93
CA ILE A 169 52.32 -20.64 18.26
C ILE A 169 53.73 -20.53 17.65
N ASP A 170 54.03 -19.41 17.00
CA ASP A 170 55.34 -19.21 16.40
C ASP A 170 56.44 -19.19 17.48
N GLY A 171 56.18 -18.58 18.64
CA GLY A 171 57.06 -18.65 19.80
C GLY A 171 57.23 -20.07 20.36
N ALA A 172 56.16 -20.85 20.48
CA ALA A 172 56.18 -22.23 20.93
C ALA A 172 56.92 -23.18 19.96
N ARG A 173 56.80 -22.92 18.64
CA ARG A 173 57.56 -23.65 17.60
C ARG A 173 59.08 -23.43 17.78
N ALA A 174 59.48 -22.17 17.98
CA ALA A 174 60.91 -21.86 18.21
C ALA A 174 61.46 -22.53 19.49
N ASP A 175 60.69 -22.59 20.60
CA ASP A 175 61.07 -23.31 21.80
C ASP A 175 61.17 -24.82 21.55
N LEU A 176 60.22 -25.43 20.83
CA LEU A 176 60.24 -26.84 20.45
C LEU A 176 61.47 -27.17 19.63
N ASP A 177 61.88 -26.34 18.68
CA ASP A 177 63.11 -26.53 17.89
C ASP A 177 64.37 -26.41 18.74
N ALA A 178 64.43 -25.51 19.72
CA ALA A 178 65.50 -25.40 20.68
C ALA A 178 65.60 -26.66 21.55
N ARG A 179 64.50 -27.20 22.09
CA ARG A 179 64.44 -28.44 22.86
C ARG A 179 64.84 -29.64 22.04
N ARG A 180 64.43 -29.72 20.77
CA ARG A 180 64.84 -30.75 19.83
C ARG A 180 66.34 -30.76 19.64
N THR A 181 66.97 -29.61 19.41
CA THR A 181 68.38 -29.48 19.26
C THR A 181 69.11 -29.92 20.53
N ALA A 182 68.66 -29.56 21.75
CA ALA A 182 69.17 -30.00 23.01
C ALA A 182 69.09 -31.52 23.21
N LEU A 183 67.98 -32.14 22.84
CA LEU A 183 67.73 -33.57 22.85
C LEU A 183 68.72 -34.31 21.91
N ASP A 184 68.84 -33.83 20.65
CA ASP A 184 69.76 -34.42 19.70
C ASP A 184 71.22 -34.37 20.16
N LYS A 185 71.62 -33.28 20.80
CA LYS A 185 72.91 -33.14 21.42
C LYS A 185 73.15 -34.13 22.60
N ALA A 186 72.13 -34.20 23.50
CA ALA A 186 72.18 -35.12 24.65
C ALA A 186 72.24 -36.60 24.19
N ARG A 187 71.47 -36.92 23.16
CA ARG A 187 71.47 -38.26 22.56
C ARG A 187 72.81 -38.64 21.93
N ALA A 188 73.41 -37.72 21.17
CA ALA A 188 74.74 -37.92 20.61
C ALA A 188 75.81 -38.06 21.65
N ASP A 189 75.73 -37.28 22.76
CA ASP A 189 76.68 -37.35 23.90
C ASP A 189 76.57 -38.70 24.64
N TYR A 190 75.31 -39.12 24.97
CA TYR A 190 75.04 -40.43 25.57
C TYR A 190 75.60 -41.59 24.73
N ARG A 191 75.35 -41.64 23.42
CA ARG A 191 75.82 -42.68 22.49
C ARG A 191 77.35 -42.74 22.52
N ARG A 192 78.03 -41.61 22.45
CA ARG A 192 79.50 -41.53 22.47
C ARG A 192 80.05 -42.05 23.80
N ARG A 193 79.43 -41.72 24.93
CA ARG A 193 79.84 -42.19 26.25
C ARG A 193 79.48 -43.68 26.46
N GLU A 194 78.40 -44.17 25.90
CA GLU A 194 78.06 -45.57 25.94
C GLU A 194 79.13 -46.45 25.24
N ASP A 195 79.62 -46.00 24.06
CA ASP A 195 80.71 -46.69 23.35
C ASP A 195 82.05 -46.64 24.17
N LEU A 196 82.38 -45.54 24.79
CA LEU A 196 83.56 -45.42 25.67
C LEU A 196 83.40 -46.25 26.96
N GLY A 197 82.20 -46.35 27.51
CA GLY A 197 81.89 -47.17 28.68
C GLY A 197 82.07 -48.68 28.38
N ARG A 198 81.73 -49.14 27.19
CA ARG A 198 81.94 -50.52 26.74
C ARG A 198 83.44 -50.87 26.62
N SER A 199 84.31 -49.89 26.31
CA SER A 199 85.73 -50.02 26.26
C SER A 199 86.38 -49.83 27.63
N GLY A 200 85.64 -49.53 28.71
CA GLY A 200 86.17 -49.29 30.04
C GLY A 200 86.83 -47.91 30.18
N ALA A 201 86.68 -46.98 29.24
CA ALA A 201 87.36 -45.68 29.20
C ALA A 201 86.71 -44.60 30.08
N ILE A 202 85.46 -44.82 30.59
CA ILE A 202 84.71 -43.87 31.47
C ILE A 202 84.11 -44.61 32.68
N SER A 203 83.77 -43.89 33.73
CA SER A 203 83.12 -44.45 34.92
C SER A 203 81.60 -44.74 34.68
N ARG A 204 81.00 -45.68 35.47
CA ARG A 204 79.58 -45.96 35.44
C ARG A 204 78.75 -44.77 35.85
N GLU A 205 79.28 -43.91 36.74
CA GLU A 205 78.65 -42.66 37.19
C GLU A 205 78.53 -41.65 36.05
N GLU A 206 79.58 -41.45 35.25
CA GLU A 206 79.55 -40.57 34.08
C GLU A 206 78.57 -41.03 33.03
N LEU A 207 78.43 -42.34 32.84
CA LEU A 207 77.39 -42.88 31.92
C LEU A 207 75.99 -42.69 32.48
N ALA A 208 75.79 -42.86 33.80
CA ALA A 208 74.50 -42.59 34.44
C ALA A 208 74.11 -41.11 34.32
N HIS A 209 75.03 -40.18 34.57
CA HIS A 209 74.76 -38.75 34.36
C HIS A 209 74.40 -38.36 32.92
N ALA A 210 74.99 -39.03 31.94
CA ALA A 210 74.67 -38.83 30.54
C ALA A 210 73.24 -39.38 30.21
N LEU A 211 72.85 -40.51 30.82
CA LEU A 211 71.52 -41.06 30.72
C LEU A 211 70.42 -40.11 31.36
N ASP A 212 70.76 -39.60 32.57
CA ASP A 212 69.85 -38.64 33.24
C ASP A 212 69.67 -37.36 32.42
N THR A 213 70.79 -36.87 31.81
CA THR A 213 70.76 -35.70 30.93
C THR A 213 69.89 -35.97 29.69
N LEU A 214 69.99 -37.15 29.06
CA LEU A 214 69.19 -37.57 27.93
C LEU A 214 67.72 -37.67 28.32
N THR A 215 67.39 -38.32 29.45
CA THR A 215 66.06 -38.47 29.96
C THR A 215 65.38 -37.12 30.24
N SER A 216 66.12 -36.20 30.85
CA SER A 216 65.67 -34.82 31.10
C SER A 216 65.40 -34.08 29.80
N ALA A 217 66.32 -34.18 28.82
CA ALA A 217 66.12 -33.56 27.50
C ALA A 217 64.85 -34.15 26.72
N GLN A 218 64.63 -35.47 26.84
CA GLN A 218 63.46 -36.14 26.29
C GLN A 218 62.19 -35.60 26.92
N SER A 219 62.15 -35.48 28.25
CA SER A 219 60.99 -34.94 28.96
C SER A 219 60.71 -33.48 28.62
N ALA A 220 61.79 -32.67 28.53
CA ALA A 220 61.68 -31.27 28.13
C ALA A 220 61.16 -31.09 26.69
N TYR A 221 61.58 -31.96 25.74
CA TYR A 221 61.08 -31.97 24.38
C TYR A 221 59.60 -32.37 24.34
N ALA A 222 59.23 -33.43 25.05
CA ALA A 222 57.83 -33.89 25.10
C ALA A 222 56.90 -32.81 25.71
N ALA A 223 57.40 -32.13 26.76
CA ALA A 223 56.62 -31.00 27.35
C ALA A 223 56.36 -29.84 26.35
N ALA A 224 57.46 -29.44 25.64
CA ALA A 224 57.30 -28.39 24.59
C ALA A 224 56.38 -28.79 23.44
N GLN A 225 56.45 -30.09 23.06
CA GLN A 225 55.52 -30.63 22.04
C GLN A 225 54.07 -30.56 22.49
N SER A 226 53.79 -30.92 23.75
CA SER A 226 52.41 -30.82 24.31
C SER A 226 51.95 -29.38 24.45
N ALA A 227 52.83 -28.44 24.81
CA ALA A 227 52.54 -27.03 24.90
C ALA A 227 52.16 -26.44 23.53
N LEU A 228 52.91 -26.78 22.47
CA LEU A 228 52.59 -26.37 21.10
C LEU A 228 51.23 -26.95 20.64
N ALA A 229 50.95 -28.23 20.94
CA ALA A 229 49.66 -28.84 20.61
C ALA A 229 48.50 -28.10 21.29
N THR A 230 48.63 -27.79 22.59
CA THR A 230 47.60 -27.04 23.34
C THR A 230 47.34 -25.66 22.73
N LEU A 231 48.39 -24.90 22.37
CA LEU A 231 48.25 -23.59 21.73
C LEU A 231 47.62 -23.70 20.34
N SER A 232 47.95 -24.76 19.59
CA SER A 232 47.34 -25.01 18.28
C SER A 232 45.84 -25.27 18.36
N GLU A 233 45.39 -26.05 19.34
CA GLU A 233 43.94 -26.29 19.58
C GLU A 233 43.24 -25.02 20.04
N GLN A 234 43.85 -24.21 20.91
CA GLN A 234 43.30 -22.92 21.33
C GLN A 234 43.16 -21.96 20.15
N HIS A 235 44.15 -21.92 19.25
CA HIS A 235 44.10 -21.11 18.04
C HIS A 235 43.00 -21.57 17.10
N GLN A 236 42.84 -22.89 16.87
CA GLN A 236 41.74 -23.41 16.04
C GLN A 236 40.37 -23.05 16.59
N THR A 237 40.18 -23.17 17.91
CA THR A 237 38.96 -22.74 18.58
C THR A 237 38.70 -21.24 18.39
N SER A 238 39.74 -20.41 18.55
CA SER A 238 39.61 -18.95 18.34
C SER A 238 39.35 -18.60 16.88
N LYS A 239 39.99 -19.33 15.95
CA LYS A 239 39.79 -19.16 14.50
C LYS A 239 38.36 -19.48 14.09
N ALA A 240 37.73 -20.53 14.61
CA ALA A 240 36.36 -20.91 14.34
C ALA A 240 35.33 -19.82 14.73
N LEU A 241 35.68 -18.95 15.70
CA LEU A 241 34.84 -17.83 16.10
C LEU A 241 34.87 -16.66 15.12
N VAL A 242 35.92 -16.52 14.32
CA VAL A 242 36.08 -15.43 13.35
C VAL A 242 35.90 -15.87 11.91
N ASP A 243 36.02 -17.17 11.62
CA ASP A 243 35.73 -17.90 10.37
C ASP A 243 36.16 -17.15 9.08
N ASP A 244 37.36 -16.60 9.09
CA ASP A 244 38.00 -15.83 8.01
C ASP A 244 37.10 -14.73 7.39
N THR A 245 36.01 -14.32 8.07
CA THR A 245 35.12 -13.26 7.63
C THR A 245 35.64 -11.86 7.97
N ALA A 246 35.24 -10.82 7.26
CA ALA A 246 35.55 -9.46 7.68
C ALA A 246 34.67 -9.08 8.89
N VAL A 247 35.17 -8.19 9.76
CA VAL A 247 34.43 -7.72 10.95
C VAL A 247 33.02 -7.26 10.61
N ALA A 248 32.87 -6.58 9.48
CA ALA A 248 31.56 -6.07 9.02
C ALA A 248 30.56 -7.18 8.63
N SER A 249 31.06 -8.33 8.16
CA SER A 249 30.23 -9.47 7.74
C SER A 249 30.06 -10.52 8.84
N HIS A 250 30.67 -10.33 10.01
CA HIS A 250 30.55 -11.24 11.15
C HIS A 250 29.09 -11.39 11.58
N PRO A 251 28.57 -12.61 11.86
CA PRO A 251 27.17 -12.85 12.23
C PRO A 251 26.66 -11.97 13.37
N ASP A 252 27.45 -11.78 14.44
CA ASP A 252 27.05 -10.93 15.57
C ASP A 252 26.85 -9.47 15.14
N VAL A 253 27.72 -8.95 14.26
CA VAL A 253 27.63 -7.58 13.74
C VAL A 253 26.40 -7.45 12.83
N GLN A 254 26.13 -8.43 11.99
CA GLN A 254 24.94 -8.45 11.14
C GLN A 254 23.63 -8.53 11.97
N ALA A 255 23.64 -9.29 13.05
CA ALA A 255 22.49 -9.36 13.96
C ALA A 255 22.26 -8.01 14.66
N ALA A 256 23.31 -7.34 15.15
CA ALA A 256 23.21 -6.00 15.73
C ALA A 256 22.77 -4.95 14.69
N ALA A 257 23.29 -5.03 13.46
CA ALA A 257 22.88 -4.19 12.35
C ALA A 257 21.38 -4.37 12.01
N SER A 258 20.87 -5.59 12.05
CA SER A 258 19.45 -5.86 11.83
C SER A 258 18.55 -5.26 12.92
N ARG A 259 18.99 -5.30 14.19
CA ARG A 259 18.29 -4.63 15.30
C ARG A 259 18.30 -3.11 15.11
N LEU A 260 19.40 -2.54 14.64
CA LEU A 260 19.49 -1.11 14.35
C LEU A 260 18.58 -0.72 13.19
N ARG A 261 18.51 -1.51 12.10
CA ARG A 261 17.54 -1.28 11.01
C ARG A 261 16.11 -1.23 11.53
N ALA A 262 15.71 -2.19 12.37
CA ALA A 262 14.38 -2.23 12.96
C ALA A 262 14.09 -0.99 13.81
N ALA A 263 15.01 -0.56 14.65
CA ALA A 263 14.86 0.64 15.48
C ALA A 263 14.81 1.92 14.64
N TYR A 264 15.64 2.01 13.59
CA TYR A 264 15.62 3.13 12.65
C TYR A 264 14.26 3.25 11.94
N LEU A 265 13.73 2.14 11.41
CA LEU A 265 12.41 2.14 10.75
C LEU A 265 11.28 2.47 11.73
N ALA A 266 11.36 1.96 12.97
CA ALA A 266 10.37 2.31 13.99
C ALA A 266 10.36 3.82 14.27
N ARG A 267 11.54 4.46 14.33
CA ARG A 267 11.63 5.91 14.48
C ARG A 267 11.18 6.65 13.22
N ALA A 268 11.57 6.23 12.02
CA ALA A 268 11.15 6.87 10.78
C ALA A 268 9.62 6.86 10.62
N ARG A 269 8.98 5.77 11.02
CA ARG A 269 7.52 5.58 10.96
C ARG A 269 6.71 6.37 11.98
N THR A 270 7.36 7.08 12.92
CA THR A 270 6.67 8.05 13.78
C THR A 270 6.29 9.32 13.04
N ASP A 271 6.96 9.63 11.92
CA ASP A 271 6.59 10.69 11.00
C ASP A 271 5.71 10.09 9.89
N ILE A 272 4.41 10.31 9.93
CA ILE A 272 3.46 9.78 8.95
C ILE A 272 3.42 10.74 7.77
N VAL A 273 3.94 10.29 6.63
CA VAL A 273 4.13 11.11 5.42
C VAL A 273 3.06 10.81 4.37
N ALA A 274 2.76 11.80 3.51
CA ALA A 274 1.88 11.62 2.37
C ALA A 274 2.49 10.66 1.34
N PRO A 275 1.82 9.55 0.99
CA PRO A 275 2.34 8.62 -0.02
C PRO A 275 2.20 9.14 -1.45
N VAL A 276 1.29 10.09 -1.68
CA VAL A 276 0.98 10.71 -2.97
C VAL A 276 0.76 12.20 -2.80
N THR A 277 0.93 12.96 -3.89
CA THR A 277 0.56 14.38 -3.93
C THR A 277 -0.95 14.51 -4.13
N GLY A 278 -1.62 15.28 -3.28
CA GLY A 278 -3.06 15.43 -3.36
C GLY A 278 -3.62 16.36 -2.27
N TYR A 279 -4.92 16.35 -2.12
CA TYR A 279 -5.62 17.12 -1.10
C TYR A 279 -6.00 16.23 0.08
N VAL A 280 -5.79 16.75 1.28
CA VAL A 280 -6.23 16.07 2.51
C VAL A 280 -7.74 16.10 2.59
N ALA A 281 -8.31 14.96 2.93
CA ALA A 281 -9.73 14.79 3.15
C ALA A 281 -9.98 13.88 4.35
N LYS A 282 -11.11 14.08 5.01
CA LYS A 282 -11.62 13.19 6.06
C LYS A 282 -10.59 12.93 7.19
N ARG A 283 -10.04 13.99 7.76
CA ARG A 283 -9.17 13.88 8.93
C ARG A 283 -10.00 13.46 10.15
N THR A 284 -9.65 12.30 10.73
CA THR A 284 -10.31 11.75 11.93
C THR A 284 -9.44 11.87 13.19
N VAL A 285 -8.13 12.05 13.01
CA VAL A 285 -7.14 12.09 14.09
C VAL A 285 -7.12 13.44 14.80
N GLN A 286 -6.84 13.41 16.12
CA GLN A 286 -6.68 14.59 16.97
C GLN A 286 -5.33 14.58 17.71
N VAL A 287 -4.80 15.76 18.05
CA VAL A 287 -3.59 15.89 18.88
C VAL A 287 -3.87 15.31 20.26
N GLY A 288 -2.91 14.56 20.81
CA GLY A 288 -3.03 13.85 22.07
C GLY A 288 -3.72 12.49 21.97
N GLN A 289 -4.29 12.14 20.81
CA GLN A 289 -4.89 10.83 20.58
C GLN A 289 -3.82 9.75 20.48
N ARG A 290 -4.07 8.59 21.13
CA ARG A 290 -3.26 7.39 20.92
C ARG A 290 -3.78 6.63 19.70
N VAL A 291 -2.87 6.32 18.78
CA VAL A 291 -3.17 5.63 17.53
C VAL A 291 -2.41 4.32 17.43
N SER A 292 -2.95 3.37 16.64
CA SER A 292 -2.36 2.05 16.41
C SER A 292 -2.46 1.67 14.93
N PRO A 293 -1.61 0.74 14.44
CA PRO A 293 -1.66 0.28 13.05
C PRO A 293 -3.06 -0.20 12.64
N GLY A 294 -3.45 0.17 11.40
CA GLY A 294 -4.73 -0.23 10.82
C GLY A 294 -5.90 0.75 11.04
N VAL A 295 -5.73 1.78 11.88
CA VAL A 295 -6.76 2.81 12.08
C VAL A 295 -6.50 3.97 11.12
N PRO A 296 -7.44 4.31 10.21
CA PRO A 296 -7.26 5.46 9.32
C PRO A 296 -7.19 6.78 10.09
N LEU A 297 -6.20 7.60 9.78
CA LEU A 297 -6.00 8.92 10.40
C LEU A 297 -6.57 10.05 9.54
N LEU A 298 -6.33 9.97 8.26
CA LEU A 298 -6.79 10.91 7.24
C LEU A 298 -6.69 10.24 5.86
N ALA A 299 -7.28 10.86 4.85
CA ALA A 299 -7.15 10.42 3.47
C ALA A 299 -6.49 11.52 2.61
N VAL A 300 -5.76 11.10 1.58
CA VAL A 300 -5.21 12.00 0.55
C VAL A 300 -5.80 11.62 -0.79
N VAL A 301 -6.33 12.62 -1.51
CA VAL A 301 -7.00 12.46 -2.80
C VAL A 301 -6.19 13.16 -3.89
N PRO A 302 -5.60 12.41 -4.84
CA PRO A 302 -4.90 13.00 -5.97
C PRO A 302 -5.91 13.47 -7.04
N LEU A 303 -6.35 14.72 -6.97
CA LEU A 303 -7.38 15.27 -7.88
C LEU A 303 -6.94 15.38 -9.35
N ARG A 304 -5.67 15.16 -9.67
CA ARG A 304 -5.18 15.10 -11.07
C ARG A 304 -5.34 13.72 -11.72
N GLU A 305 -5.67 12.70 -10.94
CA GLU A 305 -5.82 11.30 -11.37
C GLU A 305 -7.28 10.85 -11.29
N LEU A 306 -8.21 11.78 -11.56
CA LEU A 306 -9.64 11.49 -11.57
C LEU A 306 -10.04 10.80 -12.88
N TRP A 307 -11.09 10.01 -12.78
CA TRP A 307 -11.82 9.48 -13.93
C TRP A 307 -13.32 9.70 -13.72
N VAL A 308 -14.09 9.51 -14.75
CA VAL A 308 -15.54 9.56 -14.67
C VAL A 308 -16.09 8.15 -14.81
N GLU A 309 -16.93 7.75 -13.88
CA GLU A 309 -17.70 6.52 -13.96
C GLU A 309 -19.11 6.85 -14.42
N ALA A 310 -19.45 6.47 -15.65
CA ALA A 310 -20.71 6.74 -16.28
C ALA A 310 -21.50 5.44 -16.45
N ASN A 311 -22.73 5.42 -15.94
CA ASN A 311 -23.59 4.25 -15.95
C ASN A 311 -24.53 4.27 -17.17
N PHE A 312 -24.27 3.40 -18.14
CA PHE A 312 -25.07 3.24 -19.35
C PHE A 312 -25.98 2.03 -19.26
N THR A 313 -27.14 2.11 -19.88
CA THR A 313 -28.06 0.96 -20.02
C THR A 313 -27.52 -0.06 -21.04
N GLU A 314 -27.97 -1.32 -20.96
CA GLU A 314 -27.54 -2.39 -21.85
C GLU A 314 -27.71 -2.02 -23.35
N LYS A 315 -28.80 -1.31 -23.72
CA LYS A 315 -29.05 -0.87 -25.10
C LYS A 315 -28.02 0.15 -25.60
N GLN A 316 -27.61 1.07 -24.74
CA GLN A 316 -26.63 2.11 -25.07
C GLN A 316 -25.23 1.55 -25.29
N LEU A 317 -24.93 0.37 -24.72
CA LEU A 317 -23.65 -0.29 -24.81
C LEU A 317 -23.42 -1.08 -26.11
N GLU A 318 -24.46 -1.29 -26.92
CA GLU A 318 -24.42 -2.12 -28.15
C GLU A 318 -23.22 -1.75 -29.05
N HIS A 319 -23.00 -0.45 -29.24
CA HIS A 319 -21.97 0.10 -30.13
C HIS A 319 -20.83 0.79 -29.38
N MET A 320 -20.83 0.75 -28.03
CA MET A 320 -19.79 1.35 -27.22
C MET A 320 -18.51 0.50 -27.24
N ARG A 321 -17.37 1.15 -27.42
CA ARG A 321 -16.06 0.50 -27.55
C ARG A 321 -15.01 1.26 -26.76
N ILE A 322 -13.99 0.54 -26.29
CA ILE A 322 -12.80 1.12 -25.66
C ILE A 322 -12.09 2.04 -26.65
N GLY A 323 -11.70 3.23 -26.20
CA GLY A 323 -11.01 4.24 -27.01
C GLY A 323 -11.92 5.32 -27.61
N GLN A 324 -13.26 5.14 -27.59
CA GLN A 324 -14.19 6.15 -28.08
C GLN A 324 -14.05 7.47 -27.34
N PRO A 325 -14.09 8.62 -28.04
CA PRO A 325 -14.03 9.94 -27.42
C PRO A 325 -15.34 10.23 -26.65
N VAL A 326 -15.19 10.92 -25.54
CA VAL A 326 -16.30 11.30 -24.65
C VAL A 326 -16.19 12.79 -24.34
N GLU A 327 -17.29 13.49 -24.49
CA GLU A 327 -17.49 14.83 -23.98
C GLU A 327 -18.17 14.74 -22.60
N LEU A 328 -17.59 15.44 -21.62
CA LEU A 328 -18.03 15.44 -20.25
C LEU A 328 -18.34 16.85 -19.79
N THR A 329 -19.45 17.06 -19.09
CA THR A 329 -19.77 18.31 -18.40
C THR A 329 -20.07 18.01 -16.94
N ALA A 330 -19.65 18.90 -16.04
CA ALA A 330 -19.92 18.77 -14.61
C ALA A 330 -21.04 19.74 -14.22
N ASP A 331 -22.01 19.29 -13.45
CA ASP A 331 -23.13 20.11 -13.00
C ASP A 331 -22.66 21.36 -12.23
N LEU A 332 -21.49 21.24 -11.55
CA LEU A 332 -20.88 22.35 -10.82
C LEU A 332 -20.54 23.56 -11.72
N TYR A 333 -20.14 23.30 -12.98
CA TYR A 333 -19.70 24.35 -13.92
C TYR A 333 -20.69 24.57 -15.07
N GLY A 334 -21.74 23.72 -15.17
CA GLY A 334 -22.70 23.75 -16.27
C GLY A 334 -22.06 23.48 -17.63
N ASP A 335 -22.79 23.83 -18.72
CA ASP A 335 -22.38 23.56 -20.10
C ASP A 335 -21.19 24.43 -20.60
N ALA A 336 -20.80 25.42 -19.80
CA ALA A 336 -19.71 26.33 -20.18
C ALA A 336 -18.32 25.67 -20.12
N VAL A 337 -18.16 24.63 -19.29
CA VAL A 337 -16.89 23.90 -19.12
C VAL A 337 -17.08 22.47 -19.63
N ARG A 338 -16.33 22.12 -20.65
CA ARG A 338 -16.34 20.79 -21.26
C ARG A 338 -15.02 20.12 -21.03
N TYR A 339 -15.05 18.93 -20.49
CA TYR A 339 -13.89 18.07 -20.34
C TYR A 339 -13.89 17.03 -21.47
N THR A 340 -12.71 16.69 -21.94
CA THR A 340 -12.52 15.65 -22.94
C THR A 340 -12.01 14.37 -22.29
N GLY A 341 -12.60 13.25 -22.64
CA GLY A 341 -12.23 11.94 -22.14
C GLY A 341 -12.25 10.87 -23.21
N ARG A 342 -11.83 9.68 -22.83
CA ARG A 342 -11.93 8.47 -23.65
C ARG A 342 -12.47 7.32 -22.81
N VAL A 343 -13.25 6.45 -23.43
CA VAL A 343 -13.69 5.20 -22.83
C VAL A 343 -12.45 4.34 -22.55
N GLN A 344 -12.11 4.15 -21.29
CA GLN A 344 -10.97 3.35 -20.84
C GLN A 344 -11.34 1.87 -20.71
N SER A 345 -12.50 1.60 -20.10
CA SER A 345 -13.00 0.23 -19.94
C SER A 345 -14.52 0.22 -19.76
N LEU A 346 -15.12 -0.86 -20.21
CA LEU A 346 -16.50 -1.20 -19.87
C LEU A 346 -16.47 -2.16 -18.68
N GLY A 347 -17.35 -1.94 -17.69
CA GLY A 347 -17.44 -2.79 -16.51
C GLY A 347 -17.68 -4.26 -16.87
N VAL A 348 -17.17 -5.17 -16.06
CA VAL A 348 -17.34 -6.61 -16.24
C VAL A 348 -18.67 -7.15 -15.69
N GLY A 349 -19.44 -6.30 -15.01
CA GLY A 349 -20.75 -6.65 -14.45
C GLY A 349 -21.54 -5.42 -14.02
N THR A 350 -22.82 -5.61 -13.80
CA THR A 350 -23.73 -4.55 -13.34
C THR A 350 -23.57 -4.30 -11.85
N GLY A 351 -23.90 -3.11 -11.38
CA GLY A 351 -23.81 -2.77 -9.95
C GLY A 351 -24.63 -3.72 -9.06
N SER A 352 -25.74 -4.25 -9.55
CA SER A 352 -26.56 -5.24 -8.85
C SER A 352 -25.88 -6.61 -8.70
N ALA A 353 -25.01 -6.99 -9.65
CA ALA A 353 -24.29 -8.26 -9.60
C ALA A 353 -23.18 -8.27 -8.52
N PHE A 354 -22.63 -7.09 -8.20
CA PHE A 354 -21.57 -6.91 -7.18
C PHE A 354 -22.09 -6.36 -5.85
N SER A 355 -23.43 -6.21 -5.70
CA SER A 355 -23.99 -5.76 -4.43
C SER A 355 -23.91 -6.86 -3.36
N LEU A 356 -23.74 -6.47 -2.09
CA LEU A 356 -23.66 -7.40 -0.96
C LEU A 356 -24.92 -8.26 -0.82
N LEU A 357 -26.07 -7.74 -1.27
CA LEU A 357 -27.36 -8.41 -1.30
C LEU A 357 -27.97 -8.22 -2.70
N PRO A 358 -27.67 -9.11 -3.65
CA PRO A 358 -28.28 -9.06 -4.97
C PRO A 358 -29.81 -9.18 -4.85
N ALA A 359 -30.56 -8.33 -5.52
CA ALA A 359 -32.01 -8.42 -5.57
C ALA A 359 -32.43 -9.74 -6.23
N GLN A 360 -32.97 -10.67 -5.44
CA GLN A 360 -33.52 -11.93 -5.93
C GLN A 360 -35.01 -11.78 -6.12
N ASN A 361 -35.50 -11.75 -7.37
CA ASN A 361 -36.91 -11.81 -7.72
C ASN A 361 -37.36 -13.28 -7.80
N ALA A 362 -37.16 -14.06 -6.71
CA ALA A 362 -37.49 -15.50 -6.69
C ALA A 362 -38.98 -15.79 -6.45
N THR A 363 -39.74 -14.83 -5.93
CA THR A 363 -41.17 -14.99 -5.62
C THR A 363 -41.97 -13.78 -6.07
N GLY A 364 -42.84 -13.95 -7.07
CA GLY A 364 -43.70 -12.90 -7.57
C GLY A 364 -43.72 -12.79 -9.11
N ASN A 365 -44.49 -11.81 -9.67
CA ASN A 365 -44.48 -11.51 -11.09
C ASN A 365 -43.07 -11.02 -11.51
N TRP A 366 -42.48 -11.69 -12.49
CA TRP A 366 -41.21 -11.28 -13.06
C TRP A 366 -41.34 -9.94 -13.78
N ILE A 367 -40.56 -8.94 -13.37
CA ILE A 367 -40.47 -7.62 -13.99
C ILE A 367 -39.03 -7.44 -14.50
N LYS A 368 -38.87 -7.15 -15.79
CA LYS A 368 -37.60 -6.83 -16.39
C LYS A 368 -37.12 -5.47 -15.88
N ILE A 369 -36.11 -5.47 -14.98
CA ILE A 369 -35.44 -4.24 -14.53
C ILE A 369 -34.29 -3.97 -15.49
N VAL A 370 -34.23 -2.78 -16.07
CA VAL A 370 -33.12 -2.34 -16.92
C VAL A 370 -31.86 -2.24 -16.08
N GLN A 371 -30.86 -3.03 -16.42
CA GLN A 371 -29.55 -2.99 -15.74
C GLN A 371 -28.67 -1.91 -16.35
N ARG A 372 -27.80 -1.33 -15.53
CA ARG A 372 -26.80 -0.37 -15.95
C ARG A 372 -25.40 -0.96 -15.72
N LEU A 373 -24.50 -0.72 -16.66
CA LEU A 373 -23.12 -1.11 -16.60
C LEU A 373 -22.25 0.13 -16.41
N PRO A 374 -21.34 0.15 -15.43
CA PRO A 374 -20.40 1.25 -15.27
C PRO A 374 -19.37 1.26 -16.40
N VAL A 375 -19.16 2.40 -17.00
CA VAL A 375 -18.15 2.66 -18.01
C VAL A 375 -17.15 3.64 -17.42
N ARG A 376 -15.88 3.25 -17.37
CA ARG A 376 -14.80 4.10 -16.90
C ARG A 376 -14.28 4.95 -18.04
N ILE A 377 -14.28 6.26 -17.83
CA ILE A 377 -13.86 7.27 -18.78
C ILE A 377 -12.67 7.99 -18.19
N GLU A 378 -11.53 7.90 -18.85
CA GLU A 378 -10.31 8.59 -18.49
C GLU A 378 -10.32 9.99 -19.11
N LEU A 379 -9.92 11.01 -18.32
CA LEU A 379 -9.77 12.37 -18.80
C LEU A 379 -8.51 12.48 -19.66
N THR A 380 -8.65 13.00 -20.86
CA THR A 380 -7.52 13.06 -21.84
C THR A 380 -6.58 14.23 -21.56
N ASP A 381 -7.10 15.30 -20.97
CA ASP A 381 -6.34 16.51 -20.68
C ASP A 381 -6.43 16.88 -19.18
N PRO A 382 -5.46 16.42 -18.36
CA PRO A 382 -5.41 16.76 -16.95
C PRO A 382 -5.24 18.26 -16.65
N SER A 383 -4.78 19.08 -17.61
CA SER A 383 -4.62 20.51 -17.41
C SER A 383 -5.95 21.25 -17.22
N GLN A 384 -7.04 20.69 -17.75
CA GLN A 384 -8.39 21.20 -17.52
C GLN A 384 -8.79 21.14 -16.05
N LEU A 385 -8.24 20.17 -15.29
CA LEU A 385 -8.49 20.04 -13.84
C LEU A 385 -7.74 21.12 -13.02
N ASP A 386 -6.71 21.75 -13.57
CA ASP A 386 -6.01 22.86 -12.90
C ASP A 386 -6.83 24.15 -13.00
N ALA A 387 -7.51 24.37 -14.13
CA ALA A 387 -8.39 25.55 -14.32
C ALA A 387 -9.77 25.36 -13.67
N HIS A 388 -10.31 24.17 -13.79
CA HIS A 388 -11.66 23.81 -13.29
C HIS A 388 -11.58 22.49 -12.53
N PRO A 389 -11.17 22.51 -11.25
CA PRO A 389 -10.92 21.30 -10.48
C PRO A 389 -12.21 20.52 -10.18
N LEU A 390 -12.24 19.26 -10.58
CA LEU A 390 -13.29 18.33 -10.18
C LEU A 390 -13.00 17.77 -8.79
N ARG A 391 -14.07 17.34 -8.11
CA ARG A 391 -14.00 16.65 -6.81
C ARG A 391 -14.68 15.30 -6.93
N ILE A 392 -14.23 14.34 -6.14
CA ILE A 392 -14.85 13.02 -6.10
C ILE A 392 -16.32 13.14 -5.69
N GLY A 393 -17.20 12.41 -6.39
CA GLY A 393 -18.62 12.37 -6.12
C GLY A 393 -19.43 13.46 -6.81
N LEU A 394 -18.81 14.38 -7.58
CA LEU A 394 -19.57 15.36 -8.37
C LEU A 394 -20.33 14.67 -9.49
N SER A 395 -21.59 15.06 -9.67
CA SER A 395 -22.43 14.63 -10.78
C SER A 395 -21.94 15.22 -12.09
N MET A 396 -21.96 14.38 -13.12
CA MET A 396 -21.49 14.71 -14.45
C MET A 396 -22.46 14.20 -15.51
N HIS A 397 -22.45 14.84 -16.65
CA HIS A 397 -23.08 14.36 -17.85
C HIS A 397 -22.01 13.84 -18.81
N ALA A 398 -22.20 12.63 -19.34
CA ALA A 398 -21.27 12.00 -20.27
C ALA A 398 -21.93 11.76 -21.61
N ARG A 399 -21.29 12.18 -22.71
CA ARG A 399 -21.73 11.98 -24.08
C ARG A 399 -20.64 11.29 -24.87
N VAL A 400 -20.88 10.04 -25.24
CA VAL A 400 -19.93 9.18 -25.97
C VAL A 400 -20.21 9.28 -27.47
N ASP A 401 -19.16 9.50 -28.26
CA ASP A 401 -19.20 9.46 -29.71
C ASP A 401 -18.91 8.04 -30.19
N GLN A 402 -19.90 7.43 -30.86
CA GLN A 402 -19.87 6.04 -31.33
C GLN A 402 -19.58 5.91 -32.84
N HIS A 403 -19.02 6.93 -33.50
CA HIS A 403 -18.65 6.84 -34.91
C HIS A 403 -17.58 5.77 -35.15
N ASP A 404 -16.59 5.67 -34.26
CA ASP A 404 -15.58 4.61 -34.32
C ASP A 404 -16.06 3.40 -33.49
N ARG A 405 -16.26 2.28 -34.19
CA ARG A 405 -16.69 1.00 -33.59
C ARG A 405 -15.60 -0.07 -33.68
N SER A 406 -14.38 0.29 -34.05
CA SER A 406 -13.26 -0.64 -34.25
C SER A 406 -12.65 -1.12 -32.94
N GLY A 407 -12.85 -0.40 -31.82
CA GLY A 407 -12.33 -0.72 -30.51
C GLY A 407 -12.91 -2.04 -29.93
N ALA A 408 -12.20 -2.63 -28.98
CA ALA A 408 -12.63 -3.82 -28.27
C ALA A 408 -13.73 -3.50 -27.24
N MET A 409 -14.59 -4.46 -26.93
CA MET A 409 -15.56 -4.37 -25.82
C MET A 409 -14.90 -4.69 -24.46
N LEU A 410 -13.88 -5.56 -24.44
CA LEU A 410 -13.13 -5.92 -23.26
C LEU A 410 -11.64 -5.76 -23.54
N SER A 411 -10.92 -5.21 -22.56
CA SER A 411 -9.45 -5.11 -22.66
C SER A 411 -8.82 -6.50 -22.68
N ARG A 412 -7.94 -6.75 -23.66
CA ARG A 412 -7.11 -7.96 -23.74
C ARG A 412 -5.66 -7.71 -23.33
N ARG A 413 -5.37 -6.48 -22.90
CA ARG A 413 -4.01 -6.09 -22.53
C ARG A 413 -3.73 -6.56 -21.11
N GLU A 414 -2.78 -7.45 -20.96
CA GLU A 414 -2.19 -7.77 -19.66
C GLU A 414 -1.43 -6.54 -19.13
N GLN A 415 -1.49 -6.35 -17.83
CA GLN A 415 -0.90 -5.19 -17.18
C GLN A 415 0.46 -5.59 -16.61
N ASP A 416 1.54 -5.32 -17.34
CA ASP A 416 2.92 -5.72 -17.00
C ASP A 416 3.58 -4.83 -15.94
N SER A 417 2.93 -3.73 -15.54
CA SER A 417 3.46 -2.78 -14.55
C SER A 417 2.39 -2.36 -13.56
N PRO A 418 2.76 -2.03 -12.30
CA PRO A 418 1.81 -1.54 -11.32
C PRO A 418 1.21 -0.20 -11.76
N VAL A 419 -0.12 -0.08 -11.69
CA VAL A 419 -0.86 1.14 -12.07
C VAL A 419 -0.58 2.27 -11.10
N PHE A 420 -0.48 1.94 -9.83
CA PHE A 420 -0.24 2.91 -8.75
C PHE A 420 0.95 2.46 -7.92
N ARG A 421 1.89 3.37 -7.70
CA ARG A 421 3.13 3.13 -6.97
C ARG A 421 3.51 4.36 -6.17
N THR A 422 4.05 4.16 -4.97
CA THR A 422 4.74 5.20 -4.22
C THR A 422 6.20 4.84 -4.00
N ASP A 423 7.08 5.80 -4.15
CA ASP A 423 8.52 5.65 -3.90
C ASP A 423 8.96 6.29 -2.58
N VAL A 424 8.03 6.88 -1.81
CA VAL A 424 8.31 7.66 -0.59
C VAL A 424 9.07 6.85 0.46
N TYR A 425 8.80 5.55 0.57
CA TYR A 425 9.41 4.65 1.56
C TYR A 425 10.68 3.94 1.07
N ARG A 426 11.09 4.13 -0.20
CA ARG A 426 12.19 3.39 -0.82
C ARG A 426 13.53 3.65 -0.14
N ASP A 427 13.78 4.89 0.27
CA ASP A 427 15.08 5.33 0.74
C ASP A 427 15.30 5.11 2.24
N GLU A 428 14.27 4.67 2.98
CA GLU A 428 14.37 4.48 4.44
C GLU A 428 15.41 3.40 4.81
N LEU A 429 15.40 2.27 4.11
CA LEU A 429 16.37 1.19 4.32
C LEU A 429 17.78 1.61 3.93
N ALA A 430 17.94 2.31 2.82
CA ALA A 430 19.24 2.79 2.37
C ALA A 430 19.87 3.77 3.37
N ARG A 431 19.06 4.65 3.99
CA ARG A 431 19.53 5.54 5.06
C ARG A 431 19.92 4.79 6.33
N ALA A 432 19.17 3.74 6.70
CA ALA A 432 19.54 2.87 7.81
C ALA A 432 20.87 2.15 7.54
N ASP A 433 21.06 1.64 6.32
CA ASP A 433 22.30 0.95 5.91
C ASP A 433 23.51 1.91 5.88
N SER A 434 23.30 3.15 5.44
CA SER A 434 24.34 4.19 5.53
C SER A 434 24.76 4.46 6.99
N LEU A 435 23.80 4.62 7.90
CA LEU A 435 24.07 4.81 9.31
C LEU A 435 24.85 3.62 9.94
N ILE A 436 24.47 2.38 9.56
CA ILE A 436 25.17 1.17 9.98
C ILE A 436 26.60 1.18 9.48
N ALA A 437 26.80 1.48 8.20
CA ALA A 437 28.13 1.55 7.61
C ALA A 437 29.03 2.59 8.32
N ASP A 438 28.47 3.75 8.64
CA ASP A 438 29.17 4.81 9.36
C ASP A 438 29.61 4.35 10.77
N ILE A 439 28.70 3.71 11.52
CA ILE A 439 29.01 3.19 12.88
C ILE A 439 30.05 2.09 12.80
N VAL A 440 29.92 1.14 11.89
CA VAL A 440 30.89 0.07 11.70
C VAL A 440 32.27 0.68 11.37
N HIS A 441 32.30 1.59 10.40
CA HIS A 441 33.53 2.23 9.95
C HIS A 441 34.21 3.06 11.06
N ALA A 442 33.45 3.81 11.85
CA ALA A 442 33.95 4.59 12.98
C ALA A 442 34.60 3.71 14.06
N ASN A 443 34.15 2.45 14.20
CA ASN A 443 34.67 1.49 15.18
C ASN A 443 35.72 0.51 14.63
N LEU A 444 36.11 0.61 13.34
CA LEU A 444 37.23 -0.14 12.76
C LEU A 444 38.60 0.49 13.11
N PRO A 445 39.71 -0.27 13.03
CA PRO A 445 41.08 0.26 13.24
C PRO A 445 41.44 1.36 12.23
N ALA A 446 42.26 2.31 12.63
CA ALA A 446 42.68 3.43 11.76
C ALA A 446 43.35 2.97 10.46
N ALA A 447 44.10 1.85 10.47
CA ALA A 447 44.74 1.28 9.28
C ALA A 447 43.70 0.84 8.21
N VAL A 448 42.61 0.22 8.62
CA VAL A 448 41.53 -0.23 7.70
C VAL A 448 40.67 0.95 7.21
N ARG A 449 40.59 2.02 8.01
CA ARG A 449 39.90 3.27 7.61
C ARG A 449 40.61 4.00 6.47
N ALA A 450 41.94 3.94 6.40
CA ALA A 450 42.72 4.66 5.40
C ALA A 450 42.68 4.02 3.98
N GLU A 451 42.43 2.72 3.90
CA GLU A 451 42.45 1.97 2.63
C GLU A 451 41.25 2.23 1.72
N ARG A 452 40.12 2.71 2.26
CA ARG A 452 38.89 3.02 1.50
C ARG A 452 38.79 4.48 1.01
N VAL A 453 39.75 5.34 1.38
CA VAL A 453 39.82 6.76 0.97
C VAL A 453 40.75 6.94 -0.27
N ARG A 454 41.42 5.87 -0.70
CA ARG A 454 42.16 5.79 -1.97
C ARG A 454 41.34 5.01 -3.00
#